data_346502665491a3526ca4f59514ed458f
#
_entry.id   346502665491a3526ca4f59514ed458f
#
_cell.length_a   1.000
_cell.length_b   1.000
_cell.length_c   1.000
_cell.angle_alpha   90.00
_cell.angle_beta   90.00
_cell.angle_gamma   90.00
#
_symmetry.space_group_name_H-M   'P 1'
#
loop_
_entity.id
_entity.type
_entity.pdbx_description
1 polymer ?
#
loop_
_entity_poly.entity_id
_entity_poly.type
_entity_poly.pdbx_seq_one_letter_code
_entity_poly.pdbx_strand_id
1 'polypeptide(L)'
;MSNLSVLYDAPGPKARRRAVIGSVIVGLLLLGVLYLVYARLDDKGQFASERWAPLIDPSDENFKAVWELIRDGLKNTLAGAVVAIALSLAIGVVVGVARVMLGRRSRIPLVAVIEVLRGLPVVVLMYMAYQLLPDVGVNYEPLPGSDAFWWMVTGLVAYNSVIFARSFGPG
;
A
#
# COMPACT_ATOMS: atom_id res chain seq x y z
N MET A 1 -10.15 44.54 11.77
CA MET A 1 -10.36 43.48 12.76
C MET A 1 -10.96 42.30 12.03
N SER A 2 -10.19 41.27 11.82
CA SER A 2 -10.44 40.18 10.89
C SER A 2 -11.50 39.19 11.37
N ASN A 3 -12.50 38.91 10.54
CA ASN A 3 -13.60 37.95 10.73
C ASN A 3 -13.16 36.46 10.76
N LEU A 4 -12.01 36.15 11.35
CA LEU A 4 -11.52 34.78 11.50
C LEU A 4 -12.27 33.96 12.55
N SER A 5 -13.13 34.61 13.37
CA SER A 5 -13.94 33.95 14.40
C SER A 5 -15.11 33.12 13.83
N VAL A 6 -15.52 33.39 12.58
CA VAL A 6 -16.67 32.68 11.96
C VAL A 6 -16.34 31.24 11.57
N LEU A 7 -15.07 30.90 11.40
CA LEU A 7 -14.61 29.54 11.04
C LEU A 7 -14.62 28.55 12.22
N TYR A 8 -14.73 29.04 13.45
CA TYR A 8 -14.67 28.24 14.68
C TYR A 8 -15.88 28.41 15.60
N ASP A 9 -17.00 28.87 15.04
CA ASP A 9 -18.24 28.96 15.83
C ASP A 9 -18.65 27.56 16.31
N ALA A 10 -18.75 27.38 17.61
CA ALA A 10 -19.18 26.13 18.22
C ALA A 10 -20.59 25.79 17.71
N PRO A 11 -20.86 24.54 17.29
CA PRO A 11 -22.16 24.17 16.76
C PRO A 11 -23.25 24.42 17.77
N GLY A 12 -24.30 25.15 17.35
CA GLY A 12 -25.43 25.50 18.20
C GLY A 12 -26.19 24.27 18.75
N PRO A 13 -27.01 24.41 19.79
CA PRO A 13 -27.61 23.27 20.49
C PRO A 13 -28.42 22.33 19.59
N LYS A 14 -29.06 22.84 18.55
CA LYS A 14 -29.78 22.02 17.55
C LYS A 14 -28.83 21.19 16.69
N ALA A 15 -27.69 21.78 16.26
CA ALA A 15 -26.68 21.08 15.49
C ALA A 15 -26.01 19.97 16.33
N ARG A 16 -25.68 20.26 17.59
CA ARG A 16 -25.12 19.29 18.53
C ARG A 16 -26.08 18.12 18.79
N ARG A 17 -27.39 18.36 18.98
CA ARG A 17 -28.37 17.29 19.14
C ARG A 17 -28.48 16.42 17.89
N ARG A 18 -28.48 17.02 16.68
CA ARG A 18 -28.50 16.26 15.41
C ARG A 18 -27.24 15.42 15.25
N ALA A 19 -26.07 15.97 15.59
CA ALA A 19 -24.80 15.23 15.56
C ALA A 19 -24.82 14.03 16.51
N VAL A 20 -25.29 14.20 17.75
CA VAL A 20 -25.41 13.10 18.71
C VAL A 20 -26.37 12.02 18.20
N ILE A 21 -27.57 12.40 17.72
CA ILE A 21 -28.52 11.42 17.15
C ILE A 21 -27.91 10.70 15.95
N GLY A 22 -27.26 11.43 15.03
CA GLY A 22 -26.56 10.84 13.89
C GLY A 22 -25.46 9.88 14.31
N SER A 23 -24.64 10.25 15.31
CA SER A 23 -23.59 9.38 15.84
C SER A 23 -24.15 8.11 16.48
N VAL A 24 -25.26 8.21 17.21
CA VAL A 24 -25.93 7.04 17.79
C VAL A 24 -26.46 6.11 16.70
N ILE A 25 -27.12 6.65 15.68
CA ILE A 25 -27.63 5.85 14.54
C ILE A 25 -26.48 5.14 13.83
N VAL A 26 -25.40 5.87 13.50
CA VAL A 26 -24.23 5.29 12.86
C VAL A 26 -23.57 4.24 13.76
N GLY A 27 -23.48 4.51 15.06
CA GLY A 27 -22.95 3.54 16.04
C GLY A 27 -23.79 2.24 16.07
N LEU A 28 -25.11 2.35 16.09
CA LEU A 28 -25.99 1.18 16.04
C LEU A 28 -25.88 0.40 14.73
N LEU A 29 -25.78 1.11 13.60
CA LEU A 29 -25.57 0.46 12.31
C LEU A 29 -24.22 -0.28 12.26
N LEU A 30 -23.16 0.34 12.76
CA LEU A 30 -21.84 -0.30 12.85
C LEU A 30 -21.87 -1.54 13.75
N LEU A 31 -22.51 -1.45 14.92
CA LEU A 31 -22.68 -2.61 15.80
C LEU A 31 -23.49 -3.72 15.12
N GLY A 32 -24.56 -3.38 14.39
CA GLY A 32 -25.33 -4.34 13.60
C GLY A 32 -24.47 -5.04 12.52
N VAL A 33 -23.67 -4.27 11.78
CA VAL A 33 -22.75 -4.84 10.77
C VAL A 33 -21.70 -5.73 11.44
N LEU A 34 -21.09 -5.30 12.54
CA LEU A 34 -20.12 -6.08 13.29
C LEU A 34 -20.71 -7.39 13.81
N TYR A 35 -21.95 -7.34 14.32
CA TYR A 35 -22.66 -8.53 14.74
C TYR A 35 -22.90 -9.50 13.59
N LEU A 36 -23.35 -9.01 12.43
CA LEU A 36 -23.56 -9.85 11.24
C LEU A 36 -22.23 -10.49 10.76
N VAL A 37 -21.14 -9.71 10.77
CA VAL A 37 -19.81 -10.22 10.45
C VAL A 37 -19.38 -11.31 11.45
N TYR A 38 -19.55 -11.04 12.74
CA TYR A 38 -19.23 -12.00 13.80
C TYR A 38 -20.03 -13.30 13.62
N ALA A 39 -21.37 -13.20 13.49
CA ALA A 39 -22.22 -14.37 13.30
C ALA A 39 -21.84 -15.16 12.05
N ARG A 40 -21.50 -14.45 10.95
CA ARG A 40 -21.06 -15.12 9.71
C ARG A 40 -19.71 -15.82 9.84
N LEU A 41 -18.79 -15.25 10.61
CA LEU A 41 -17.49 -15.86 10.89
C LEU A 41 -17.64 -17.09 11.82
N ASP A 42 -18.53 -17.00 12.80
CA ASP A 42 -18.83 -18.09 13.72
C ASP A 42 -19.49 -19.27 12.99
N ASP A 43 -20.50 -19.01 12.18
CA ASP A 43 -21.14 -20.01 11.28
C ASP A 43 -20.14 -20.73 10.38
N LYS A 44 -19.07 -20.04 9.98
CA LYS A 44 -17.99 -20.60 9.15
C LYS A 44 -16.89 -21.29 9.98
N GLY A 45 -17.08 -21.37 11.29
CA GLY A 45 -16.11 -21.97 12.21
C GLY A 45 -14.77 -21.23 12.24
N GLN A 46 -14.76 -19.91 11.98
CA GLN A 46 -13.52 -19.14 11.98
C GLN A 46 -12.92 -18.98 13.39
N PHE A 47 -13.75 -19.14 14.42
CA PHE A 47 -13.31 -19.06 15.82
C PHE A 47 -13.01 -20.44 16.42
N ALA A 48 -13.11 -21.52 15.64
CA ALA A 48 -12.77 -22.86 16.11
C ALA A 48 -11.28 -22.93 16.48
N SER A 49 -10.97 -23.44 17.66
CA SER A 49 -9.60 -23.53 18.19
C SER A 49 -8.65 -24.31 17.26
N GLU A 50 -9.18 -25.32 16.59
CA GLU A 50 -8.43 -26.13 15.62
C GLU A 50 -7.85 -25.33 14.46
N ARG A 51 -8.52 -24.25 14.02
CA ARG A 51 -8.01 -23.38 12.96
C ARG A 51 -6.86 -22.48 13.39
N TRP A 52 -6.81 -22.18 14.69
CA TRP A 52 -5.78 -21.32 15.27
C TRP A 52 -4.66 -22.11 15.92
N ALA A 53 -4.85 -23.42 16.15
CA ALA A 53 -3.86 -24.30 16.73
C ALA A 53 -2.50 -24.21 16.01
N PRO A 54 -2.41 -24.26 14.67
CA PRO A 54 -1.13 -24.12 13.95
C PRO A 54 -0.40 -22.80 14.22
N LEU A 55 -1.10 -21.77 14.67
CA LEU A 55 -0.52 -20.46 14.95
C LEU A 55 -0.16 -20.26 16.43
N ILE A 56 -0.92 -20.88 17.34
CA ILE A 56 -0.90 -20.59 18.79
C ILE A 56 -0.34 -21.75 19.60
N ASP A 57 -0.60 -22.99 19.19
CA ASP A 57 -0.23 -24.19 19.95
C ASP A 57 1.08 -24.81 19.42
N PRO A 58 2.19 -24.74 20.20
CA PRO A 58 3.46 -25.35 19.80
C PRO A 58 3.41 -26.87 19.63
N SER A 59 2.37 -27.55 20.16
CA SER A 59 2.18 -29.00 20.03
C SER A 59 1.50 -29.39 18.72
N ASP A 60 0.94 -28.43 17.98
CA ASP A 60 0.33 -28.70 16.68
C ASP A 60 1.38 -29.09 15.63
N GLU A 61 1.09 -30.11 14.84
CA GLU A 61 2.01 -30.64 13.82
C GLU A 61 2.41 -29.58 12.76
N ASN A 62 1.54 -28.61 12.50
CA ASN A 62 1.75 -27.56 11.50
C ASN A 62 2.33 -26.27 12.08
N PHE A 63 2.45 -26.15 13.42
CA PHE A 63 2.93 -24.93 14.09
C PHE A 63 4.27 -24.46 13.52
N LYS A 64 5.24 -25.38 13.43
CA LYS A 64 6.57 -25.05 12.92
C LYS A 64 6.54 -24.57 11.47
N ALA A 65 5.79 -25.26 10.60
CA ALA A 65 5.68 -24.92 9.18
C ALA A 65 5.01 -23.54 8.99
N VAL A 66 3.97 -23.22 9.76
CA VAL A 66 3.30 -21.92 9.72
C VAL A 66 4.24 -20.80 10.16
N TRP A 67 4.99 -20.97 11.25
CA TRP A 67 5.94 -19.97 11.72
C TRP A 67 7.16 -19.80 10.82
N GLU A 68 7.62 -20.85 10.16
CA GLU A 68 8.64 -20.76 9.12
C GLU A 68 8.13 -19.93 7.94
N LEU A 69 6.91 -20.18 7.46
CA LEU A 69 6.28 -19.42 6.39
C LEU A 69 6.13 -17.93 6.74
N ILE A 70 5.65 -17.63 7.97
CA ILE A 70 5.52 -16.24 8.46
C ILE A 70 6.89 -15.56 8.51
N ARG A 71 7.89 -16.22 9.07
CA ARG A 71 9.26 -15.69 9.17
C ARG A 71 9.85 -15.39 7.79
N ASP A 72 9.71 -16.31 6.86
CA ASP A 72 10.25 -16.15 5.51
C ASP A 72 9.50 -15.08 4.73
N GLY A 73 8.18 -15.01 4.87
CA GLY A 73 7.35 -13.93 4.34
C GLY A 73 7.76 -12.55 4.89
N LEU A 74 7.95 -12.44 6.21
CA LEU A 74 8.41 -11.21 6.85
C LEU A 74 9.80 -10.80 6.37
N LYS A 75 10.73 -11.75 6.30
CA LYS A 75 12.09 -11.54 5.82
C LYS A 75 12.10 -11.02 4.37
N ASN A 76 11.34 -11.66 3.50
CA ASN A 76 11.21 -11.24 2.10
C ASN A 76 10.54 -9.86 1.98
N THR A 77 9.53 -9.57 2.80
CA THR A 77 8.86 -8.26 2.82
C THR A 77 9.83 -7.16 3.25
N LEU A 78 10.58 -7.37 4.33
CA LEU A 78 11.56 -6.40 4.82
C LEU A 78 12.71 -6.20 3.83
N ALA A 79 13.25 -7.30 3.28
CA ALA A 79 14.30 -7.21 2.26
C ALA A 79 13.81 -6.46 1.02
N GLY A 80 12.62 -6.79 0.52
CA GLY A 80 11.99 -6.11 -0.61
C GLY A 80 11.76 -4.62 -0.35
N ALA A 81 11.32 -4.26 0.85
CA ALA A 81 11.13 -2.86 1.23
C ALA A 81 12.45 -2.08 1.22
N VAL A 82 13.52 -2.63 1.82
CA VAL A 82 14.85 -1.97 1.86
C VAL A 82 15.39 -1.78 0.44
N VAL A 83 15.36 -2.82 -0.38
CA VAL A 83 15.84 -2.76 -1.76
C VAL A 83 15.00 -1.78 -2.59
N ALA A 84 13.68 -1.85 -2.48
CA ALA A 84 12.78 -0.94 -3.20
C ALA A 84 12.98 0.52 -2.80
N ILE A 85 13.18 0.83 -1.52
CA ILE A 85 13.45 2.19 -1.03
C ILE A 85 14.79 2.69 -1.62
N ALA A 86 15.86 1.90 -1.52
CA ALA A 86 17.17 2.30 -2.02
C ALA A 86 17.15 2.58 -3.53
N LEU A 87 16.58 1.67 -4.32
CA LEU A 87 16.48 1.82 -5.77
C LEU A 87 15.53 2.96 -6.17
N SER A 88 14.39 3.11 -5.48
CA SER A 88 13.45 4.20 -5.74
C SER A 88 14.05 5.55 -5.48
N LEU A 89 14.85 5.69 -4.42
CA LEU A 89 15.53 6.93 -4.10
C LEU A 89 16.56 7.27 -5.17
N ALA A 90 17.41 6.30 -5.55
CA ALA A 90 18.42 6.49 -6.58
C ALA A 90 17.81 6.89 -7.92
N ILE A 91 16.82 6.14 -8.40
CA ILE A 91 16.13 6.40 -9.66
C ILE A 91 15.31 7.70 -9.57
N GLY A 92 14.63 7.95 -8.44
CA GLY A 92 13.84 9.13 -8.22
C GLY A 92 14.66 10.41 -8.26
N VAL A 93 15.86 10.41 -7.70
CA VAL A 93 16.82 11.54 -7.80
C VAL A 93 17.22 11.76 -9.26
N VAL A 94 17.63 10.71 -9.97
CA VAL A 94 18.02 10.81 -11.39
C VAL A 94 16.88 11.36 -12.25
N VAL A 95 15.68 10.83 -12.10
CA VAL A 95 14.48 11.28 -12.84
C VAL A 95 14.09 12.69 -12.44
N GLY A 96 14.19 13.04 -11.15
CA GLY A 96 13.92 14.39 -10.65
C GLY A 96 14.89 15.42 -11.21
N VAL A 97 16.19 15.13 -11.20
CA VAL A 97 17.22 16.00 -11.81
C VAL A 97 17.00 16.12 -13.31
N ALA A 98 16.75 15.01 -14.01
CA ALA A 98 16.45 15.03 -15.44
C ALA A 98 15.23 15.93 -15.75
N ARG A 99 14.19 15.86 -14.93
CA ARG A 99 12.99 16.70 -15.07
C ARG A 99 13.30 18.20 -14.97
N VAL A 100 14.25 18.58 -14.12
CA VAL A 100 14.66 19.99 -13.96
C VAL A 100 15.59 20.44 -15.11
N MET A 101 16.51 19.57 -15.53
CA MET A 101 17.52 19.90 -16.55
C MET A 101 16.97 19.88 -17.98
N LEU A 102 15.95 19.08 -18.26
CA LEU A 102 15.37 18.94 -19.59
C LEU A 102 14.60 20.21 -20.00
N GLY A 103 14.82 20.65 -21.24
CA GLY A 103 14.04 21.72 -21.87
C GLY A 103 12.56 21.35 -22.01
N ARG A 104 11.70 22.34 -22.16
CA ARG A 104 10.23 22.22 -22.15
C ARG A 104 9.70 21.07 -23.05
N ARG A 105 10.26 20.91 -24.26
CA ARG A 105 9.78 19.89 -25.21
C ARG A 105 10.15 18.46 -24.78
N SER A 106 11.39 18.26 -24.34
CA SER A 106 11.89 16.95 -23.89
C SER A 106 11.34 16.53 -22.52
N ARG A 107 10.86 17.50 -21.74
CA ARG A 107 10.23 17.27 -20.43
C ARG A 107 8.83 16.67 -20.57
N ILE A 108 8.09 16.97 -21.64
CA ILE A 108 6.70 16.54 -21.81
C ILE A 108 6.54 15.00 -21.72
N PRO A 109 7.28 14.19 -22.52
CA PRO A 109 7.12 12.73 -22.43
C PRO A 109 7.52 12.17 -21.07
N LEU A 110 8.57 12.72 -20.44
CA LEU A 110 8.98 12.29 -19.10
C LEU A 110 7.88 12.55 -18.05
N VAL A 111 7.29 13.76 -18.09
CA VAL A 111 6.20 14.09 -17.16
C VAL A 111 4.97 13.24 -17.45
N ALA A 112 4.65 12.93 -18.71
CA ALA A 112 3.54 12.06 -19.05
C ALA A 112 3.72 10.65 -18.46
N VAL A 113 4.92 10.06 -18.55
CA VAL A 113 5.23 8.77 -17.93
C VAL A 113 5.09 8.83 -16.40
N ILE A 114 5.62 9.88 -15.77
CA ILE A 114 5.50 10.10 -14.32
C ILE A 114 4.03 10.15 -13.89
N GLU A 115 3.19 10.91 -14.61
CA GLU A 115 1.77 11.06 -14.28
C GLU A 115 0.98 9.75 -14.48
N VAL A 116 1.30 8.98 -15.52
CA VAL A 116 0.69 7.65 -15.74
C VAL A 116 1.06 6.69 -14.62
N LEU A 117 2.35 6.54 -14.31
CA LEU A 117 2.81 5.63 -13.26
C LEU A 117 2.24 6.00 -11.87
N ARG A 118 2.15 7.28 -11.58
CA ARG A 118 1.56 7.78 -10.33
C ARG A 118 0.05 7.58 -10.25
N GLY A 119 -0.64 7.64 -11.38
CA GLY A 119 -2.08 7.47 -11.47
C GLY A 119 -2.53 6.01 -11.27
N LEU A 120 -1.63 5.06 -11.39
CA LEU A 120 -1.91 3.65 -11.21
C LEU A 120 -1.73 3.24 -9.73
N PRO A 121 -2.61 2.42 -9.16
CA PRO A 121 -2.37 1.77 -7.88
C PRO A 121 -1.08 0.94 -7.91
N VAL A 122 -0.25 1.03 -6.87
CA VAL A 122 1.03 0.31 -6.81
C VAL A 122 0.87 -1.21 -7.05
N VAL A 123 -0.21 -1.80 -6.55
CA VAL A 123 -0.51 -3.23 -6.75
C VAL A 123 -0.70 -3.57 -8.24
N VAL A 124 -1.28 -2.65 -9.00
CA VAL A 124 -1.43 -2.81 -10.46
C VAL A 124 -0.06 -2.80 -11.13
N LEU A 125 0.84 -1.89 -10.73
CA LEU A 125 2.21 -1.85 -11.28
C LEU A 125 3.00 -3.12 -10.93
N MET A 126 2.84 -3.64 -9.72
CA MET A 126 3.46 -4.92 -9.32
C MET A 126 2.92 -6.09 -10.17
N TYR A 127 1.61 -6.13 -10.38
CA TYR A 127 0.98 -7.15 -11.23
C TYR A 127 1.41 -7.01 -12.70
N MET A 128 1.47 -5.79 -13.22
CA MET A 128 1.98 -5.53 -14.57
C MET A 128 3.44 -5.95 -14.71
N ALA A 129 4.29 -5.67 -13.73
CA ALA A 129 5.67 -6.14 -13.75
C ALA A 129 5.75 -7.67 -13.79
N TYR A 130 4.94 -8.35 -12.98
CA TYR A 130 4.85 -9.81 -12.98
C TYR A 130 4.41 -10.40 -14.34
N GLN A 131 3.44 -9.78 -15.00
CA GLN A 131 2.89 -10.30 -16.26
C GLN A 131 3.70 -9.91 -17.50
N LEU A 132 4.17 -8.66 -17.57
CA LEU A 132 4.74 -8.11 -18.80
C LEU A 132 6.26 -8.31 -18.92
N LEU A 133 6.99 -8.30 -17.80
CA LEU A 133 8.44 -8.37 -17.85
C LEU A 133 8.96 -9.72 -18.39
N PRO A 134 8.40 -10.88 -17.99
CA PRO A 134 8.77 -12.16 -18.59
C PRO A 134 8.49 -12.22 -20.09
N ASP A 135 7.35 -11.66 -20.54
CA ASP A 135 6.97 -11.68 -21.97
C ASP A 135 7.93 -10.88 -22.86
N VAL A 136 8.57 -9.85 -22.30
CA VAL A 136 9.59 -9.07 -23.01
C VAL A 136 11.03 -9.57 -22.76
N GLY A 137 11.18 -10.75 -22.16
CA GLY A 137 12.47 -11.41 -21.93
C GLY A 137 13.26 -10.86 -20.74
N VAL A 138 12.65 -10.08 -19.86
CA VAL A 138 13.29 -9.63 -18.61
C VAL A 138 13.19 -10.76 -17.59
N ASN A 139 14.35 -11.29 -17.18
CA ASN A 139 14.47 -12.24 -16.08
C ASN A 139 15.48 -11.73 -15.06
N TYR A 140 15.41 -12.26 -13.85
CA TYR A 140 16.29 -11.87 -12.75
C TYR A 140 17.19 -13.01 -12.26
N GLU A 141 17.35 -14.06 -13.07
CA GLU A 141 18.15 -15.26 -12.73
C GLU A 141 19.51 -14.98 -12.09
N PRO A 142 20.28 -13.95 -12.49
CA PRO A 142 21.55 -13.68 -11.85
C PRO A 142 21.44 -13.01 -10.48
N LEU A 143 20.24 -12.59 -10.07
CA LEU A 143 20.03 -11.91 -8.81
C LEU A 143 19.58 -12.88 -7.70
N PRO A 144 19.98 -12.64 -6.43
CA PRO A 144 19.56 -13.48 -5.32
C PRO A 144 18.05 -13.32 -5.05
N GLY A 145 17.37 -14.42 -4.83
CA GLY A 145 15.94 -14.46 -4.59
C GLY A 145 15.12 -15.02 -5.75
N SER A 146 13.82 -15.03 -5.60
CA SER A 146 12.91 -15.49 -6.66
C SER A 146 12.57 -14.36 -7.64
N ASP A 147 12.20 -14.72 -8.87
CA ASP A 147 11.70 -13.75 -9.84
C ASP A 147 10.50 -12.97 -9.32
N ALA A 148 9.58 -13.64 -8.62
CA ALA A 148 8.42 -12.99 -7.99
C ALA A 148 8.81 -11.86 -7.02
N PHE A 149 9.90 -12.04 -6.26
CA PHE A 149 10.44 -11.00 -5.40
C PHE A 149 10.88 -9.78 -6.21
N TRP A 150 11.60 -9.99 -7.31
CA TRP A 150 12.12 -8.90 -8.13
C TRP A 150 11.04 -8.20 -8.96
N TRP A 151 10.01 -8.91 -9.41
CA TRP A 151 8.85 -8.26 -10.05
C TRP A 151 8.09 -7.36 -9.08
N MET A 152 7.90 -7.83 -7.83
CA MET A 152 7.32 -6.99 -6.78
C MET A 152 8.17 -5.73 -6.53
N VAL A 153 9.50 -5.90 -6.37
CA VAL A 153 10.44 -4.79 -6.18
C VAL A 153 10.38 -3.82 -7.35
N THR A 154 10.34 -4.30 -8.59
CA THR A 154 10.26 -3.47 -9.80
C THR A 154 8.99 -2.62 -9.81
N GLY A 155 7.83 -3.20 -9.49
CA GLY A 155 6.58 -2.45 -9.37
C GLY A 155 6.62 -1.36 -8.28
N LEU A 156 7.19 -1.69 -7.12
CA LEU A 156 7.41 -0.74 -6.03
C LEU A 156 8.39 0.38 -6.42
N VAL A 157 9.48 0.04 -7.09
CA VAL A 157 10.47 1.01 -7.56
C VAL A 157 9.87 1.94 -8.61
N ALA A 158 9.14 1.42 -9.58
CA ALA A 158 8.46 2.23 -10.61
C ALA A 158 7.52 3.25 -9.98
N TYR A 159 6.72 2.84 -8.99
CA TYR A 159 5.80 3.73 -8.29
C TYR A 159 6.51 4.77 -7.42
N ASN A 160 7.39 4.33 -6.54
CA ASN A 160 8.01 5.21 -5.55
C ASN A 160 9.02 6.19 -6.18
N SER A 161 9.75 5.77 -7.22
CA SER A 161 10.72 6.64 -7.92
C SER A 161 10.06 7.87 -8.54
N VAL A 162 8.84 7.74 -9.10
CA VAL A 162 8.12 8.88 -9.68
C VAL A 162 7.56 9.81 -8.61
N ILE A 163 7.21 9.30 -7.43
CA ILE A 163 6.80 10.12 -6.28
C ILE A 163 8.00 10.94 -5.80
N PHE A 164 9.17 10.32 -5.61
CA PHE A 164 10.40 11.03 -5.24
C PHE A 164 10.82 12.05 -6.29
N ALA A 165 10.78 11.69 -7.58
CA ALA A 165 11.14 12.60 -8.67
C ALA A 165 10.31 13.89 -8.68
N ARG A 166 9.07 13.85 -8.21
CA ARG A 166 8.21 15.02 -8.11
C ARG A 166 8.65 15.98 -7.00
N SER A 167 9.20 15.48 -5.91
CA SER A 167 9.66 16.31 -4.79
C SER A 167 10.80 17.25 -5.15
N PHE A 168 11.50 17.01 -6.27
CA PHE A 168 12.60 17.83 -6.77
C PHE A 168 12.19 18.85 -7.85
N GLY A 169 10.93 18.90 -8.26
CA GLY A 169 10.46 19.83 -9.29
C GLY A 169 9.73 21.05 -8.71
N PRO A 170 9.72 22.19 -9.41
CA PRO A 170 8.81 23.26 -9.06
C PRO A 170 7.37 22.74 -9.14
N GLY A 171 6.57 23.05 -8.12
CA GLY A 171 5.17 22.69 -7.99
C GLY A 171 4.30 23.19 -9.15
#